data_f269314346179bf5fb0518f79a3eaf8e
#
_entry.id   f269314346179bf5fb0518f79a3eaf8e
#
_cell.length_a   1.000
_cell.length_b   1.000
_cell.length_c   1.000
_cell.angle_alpha   90.00
_cell.angle_beta   90.00
_cell.angle_gamma   90.00
#
_symmetry.space_group_name_H-M   'P 1'
#
loop_
_entity.id
_entity.type
_entity.pdbx_description
1 polymer ?
#
loop_
_entity_poly.entity_id
_entity_poly.type
_entity_poly.pdbx_seq_one_letter_code
_entity_poly.pdbx_strand_id
1 'polypeptide(L)'
;FRQRGYNATAFSDVVRDSGAPRGSIYFHFPGGKQELAREAIARAGDEVEEMVGEAARHAENPGSLVRALAQIFASRFERSGYQSGCPIATMVLELAPGNEEFSTEFDSVFARWRAALVSSFEPLGLAPERAAVLAGLTMSALEGALILSRAARSTEPFNTTTEALISAIDHSAASQPAAP
;
A
#
# COMPACT_ATOMS: atom_id res chain seq x y z
N PHE A 1 -7.93 7.89 -9.54
CA PHE A 1 -7.32 6.60 -9.88
C PHE A 1 -7.63 5.51 -8.86
N ARG A 2 -7.43 5.70 -7.57
CA ARG A 2 -7.65 4.72 -6.49
C ARG A 2 -9.01 4.02 -6.52
N GLN A 3 -10.09 4.70 -6.91
CA GLN A 3 -11.44 4.14 -6.95
C GLN A 3 -11.80 3.48 -8.28
N ARG A 4 -11.36 4.07 -9.40
CA ARG A 4 -11.81 3.74 -10.74
C ARG A 4 -10.72 3.17 -11.66
N GLY A 5 -9.45 3.16 -11.20
CA GLY A 5 -8.32 2.83 -12.04
C GLY A 5 -7.92 3.95 -12.99
N TYR A 6 -6.96 3.68 -13.83
CA TYR A 6 -6.43 4.65 -14.79
C TYR A 6 -7.41 4.83 -15.95
N ASN A 7 -7.83 3.74 -16.61
CA ASN A 7 -8.62 3.83 -17.85
C ASN A 7 -9.97 4.51 -17.63
N ALA A 8 -10.67 4.19 -16.55
CA ALA A 8 -12.00 4.74 -16.24
C ALA A 8 -11.96 6.14 -15.60
N THR A 9 -10.79 6.73 -15.37
CA THR A 9 -10.65 8.11 -14.87
C THR A 9 -10.33 9.04 -16.03
N ALA A 10 -11.29 9.87 -16.45
CA ALA A 10 -11.02 10.91 -17.43
C ALA A 10 -10.25 12.08 -16.80
N PHE A 11 -9.40 12.75 -17.58
CA PHE A 11 -8.67 13.93 -17.12
C PHE A 11 -9.62 15.06 -16.70
N SER A 12 -10.75 15.19 -17.40
CA SER A 12 -11.83 16.12 -17.06
C SER A 12 -12.51 15.81 -15.72
N ASP A 13 -12.54 14.54 -15.29
CA ASP A 13 -13.11 14.17 -13.98
C ASP A 13 -12.22 14.69 -12.85
N VAL A 14 -10.90 14.62 -13.02
CA VAL A 14 -9.95 15.16 -12.05
C VAL A 14 -10.11 16.67 -11.91
N VAL A 15 -10.28 17.39 -13.03
CA VAL A 15 -10.56 18.83 -13.01
C VAL A 15 -11.84 19.14 -12.22
N ARG A 16 -12.92 18.43 -12.54
CA ARG A 16 -14.21 18.63 -11.88
C ARG A 16 -14.11 18.35 -10.38
N ASP A 17 -13.50 17.23 -10.01
CA ASP A 17 -13.46 16.77 -8.63
C ASP A 17 -12.47 17.60 -7.77
N SER A 18 -11.44 18.21 -8.38
CA SER A 18 -10.49 19.11 -7.71
C SER A 18 -11.04 20.52 -7.46
N GLY A 19 -12.07 20.94 -8.17
CA GLY A 19 -12.58 22.32 -8.16
C GLY A 19 -11.60 23.33 -8.80
N ALA A 20 -10.51 22.87 -9.40
CA ALA A 20 -9.52 23.73 -10.03
C ALA A 20 -10.04 24.31 -11.36
N PRO A 21 -9.58 25.51 -11.76
CA PRO A 21 -9.90 26.04 -13.09
C PRO A 21 -9.46 25.08 -14.20
N ARG A 22 -10.30 24.89 -15.23
CA ARG A 22 -10.03 23.92 -16.32
C ARG A 22 -8.66 24.08 -16.98
N GLY A 23 -8.15 25.32 -17.11
CA GLY A 23 -6.83 25.57 -17.68
C GLY A 23 -5.66 25.23 -16.75
N SER A 24 -5.88 25.22 -15.46
CA SER A 24 -4.82 25.01 -14.46
C SER A 24 -4.21 23.60 -14.56
N ILE A 25 -5.01 22.58 -14.80
CA ILE A 25 -4.52 21.19 -14.84
C ILE A 25 -3.55 20.97 -16.02
N TYR A 26 -3.82 21.57 -17.19
CA TYR A 26 -2.93 21.47 -18.36
C TYR A 26 -1.64 22.27 -18.18
N PHE A 27 -1.68 23.29 -17.33
CA PHE A 27 -0.48 24.05 -16.96
C PHE A 27 0.42 23.23 -16.02
N HIS A 28 -0.18 22.54 -15.03
CA HIS A 28 0.57 21.72 -14.07
C HIS A 28 0.98 20.35 -14.62
N PHE A 29 0.22 19.81 -15.57
CA PHE A 29 0.44 18.50 -16.17
C PHE A 29 0.42 18.60 -17.70
N PRO A 30 1.44 19.25 -18.32
CA PRO A 30 1.52 19.38 -19.78
C PRO A 30 1.60 18.03 -20.50
N GLY A 31 2.16 16.99 -19.87
CA GLY A 31 2.15 15.60 -20.35
C GLY A 31 0.83 14.88 -20.15
N GLY A 32 -0.21 15.58 -19.66
CA GLY A 32 -1.57 15.11 -19.57
C GLY A 32 -1.77 14.04 -18.49
N LYS A 33 -2.66 13.09 -18.81
CA LYS A 33 -3.09 12.04 -17.87
C LYS A 33 -1.95 11.12 -17.42
N GLN A 34 -0.96 10.89 -18.27
CA GLN A 34 0.19 10.05 -17.92
C GLN A 34 1.06 10.71 -16.84
N GLU A 35 1.38 11.99 -17.01
CA GLU A 35 2.15 12.76 -16.04
C GLU A 35 1.40 12.83 -14.70
N LEU A 36 0.11 13.11 -14.73
CA LEU A 36 -0.74 13.09 -13.54
C LEU A 36 -0.74 11.70 -12.85
N ALA A 37 -0.71 10.61 -13.63
CA ALA A 37 -0.66 9.27 -13.07
C ALA A 37 0.68 9.00 -12.39
N ARG A 38 1.81 9.44 -12.97
CA ARG A 38 3.15 9.33 -12.36
C ARG A 38 3.22 10.09 -11.04
N GLU A 39 2.72 11.32 -11.01
CA GLU A 39 2.66 12.08 -9.77
C GLU A 39 1.78 11.42 -8.71
N ALA A 40 0.64 10.84 -9.13
CA ALA A 40 -0.23 10.09 -8.22
C ALA A 40 0.44 8.81 -7.68
N ILE A 41 1.24 8.12 -8.49
CA ILE A 41 2.02 6.94 -8.08
C ILE A 41 3.09 7.35 -7.07
N ALA A 42 3.86 8.39 -7.36
CA ALA A 42 4.91 8.90 -6.46
C ALA A 42 4.31 9.29 -5.10
N ARG A 43 3.23 10.07 -5.12
CA ARG A 43 2.52 10.50 -3.90
C ARG A 43 1.92 9.33 -3.11
N ALA A 44 1.42 8.31 -3.79
CA ALA A 44 0.95 7.09 -3.15
C ALA A 44 2.10 6.32 -2.47
N GLY A 45 3.29 6.37 -3.08
CA GLY A 45 4.52 5.84 -2.48
C GLY A 45 4.79 6.48 -1.13
N ASP A 46 4.87 7.80 -1.10
CA ASP A 46 5.15 8.58 0.11
C ASP A 46 4.07 8.37 1.19
N GLU A 47 2.80 8.36 0.80
CA GLU A 47 1.67 8.17 1.72
C GLU A 47 1.71 6.82 2.46
N VAL A 48 2.10 5.74 1.79
CA VAL A 48 2.22 4.43 2.42
C VAL A 48 3.47 4.34 3.29
N GLU A 49 4.59 4.92 2.88
CA GLU A 49 5.79 5.00 3.73
C GLU A 49 5.52 5.77 5.03
N GLU A 50 4.80 6.89 4.95
CA GLU A 50 4.36 7.62 6.14
C GLU A 50 3.48 6.75 7.06
N MET A 51 2.55 5.96 6.49
CA MET A 51 1.71 5.05 7.28
C MET A 51 2.52 3.95 7.97
N VAL A 52 3.53 3.39 7.29
CA VAL A 52 4.45 2.41 7.89
C VAL A 52 5.24 3.05 9.02
N GLY A 53 5.79 4.25 8.81
CA GLY A 53 6.50 5.01 9.84
C GLY A 53 5.61 5.37 11.03
N GLU A 54 4.35 5.72 10.81
CA GLU A 54 3.38 5.97 11.87
C GLU A 54 3.10 4.70 12.69
N ALA A 55 2.84 3.59 12.03
CA ALA A 55 2.62 2.31 12.70
C ALA A 55 3.85 1.87 13.51
N ALA A 56 5.05 2.09 12.98
CA ALA A 56 6.30 1.70 13.63
C ALA A 56 6.61 2.49 14.91
N ARG A 57 6.19 3.76 15.01
CA ARG A 57 6.49 4.61 16.19
C ARG A 57 5.97 4.06 17.51
N HIS A 58 4.91 3.27 17.48
CA HIS A 58 4.25 2.74 18.66
C HIS A 58 4.28 1.21 18.73
N ALA A 59 4.98 0.58 17.79
CA ALA A 59 5.10 -0.86 17.75
C ALA A 59 6.11 -1.38 18.78
N GLU A 60 5.71 -2.36 19.58
CA GLU A 60 6.55 -3.02 20.58
C GLU A 60 7.17 -4.31 20.04
N ASN A 61 6.58 -4.88 19.00
CA ASN A 61 7.00 -6.12 18.34
C ASN A 61 6.50 -6.13 16.88
N PRO A 62 7.01 -7.04 16.02
CA PRO A 62 6.61 -7.11 14.62
C PRO A 62 5.11 -7.32 14.41
N GLY A 63 4.45 -8.13 15.24
CA GLY A 63 3.01 -8.35 15.16
C GLY A 63 2.20 -7.08 15.45
N SER A 64 2.60 -6.30 16.45
CA SER A 64 1.93 -5.03 16.78
C SER A 64 2.09 -3.98 15.68
N LEU A 65 3.23 -3.94 14.98
CA LEU A 65 3.43 -3.10 13.79
C LEU A 65 2.44 -3.46 12.68
N VAL A 66 2.36 -4.75 12.35
CA VAL A 66 1.43 -5.24 11.32
C VAL A 66 -0.02 -4.93 11.70
N ARG A 67 -0.39 -5.11 12.96
CA ARG A 67 -1.73 -4.79 13.47
C ARG A 67 -2.04 -3.29 13.32
N ALA A 68 -1.13 -2.42 13.73
CA ALA A 68 -1.32 -0.97 13.61
C ALA A 68 -1.46 -0.53 12.15
N LEU A 69 -0.59 -1.03 11.27
CA LEU A 69 -0.66 -0.75 9.84
C LEU A 69 -1.98 -1.23 9.24
N ALA A 70 -2.40 -2.44 9.56
CA ALA A 70 -3.67 -3.00 9.09
C ALA A 70 -4.87 -2.17 9.57
N GLN A 71 -4.87 -1.68 10.81
CA GLN A 71 -5.92 -0.81 11.33
C GLN A 71 -5.99 0.53 10.58
N ILE A 72 -4.85 1.12 10.21
CA ILE A 72 -4.81 2.35 9.40
C ILE A 72 -5.49 2.10 8.04
N PHE A 73 -5.14 0.99 7.36
CA PHE A 73 -5.75 0.64 6.08
C PHE A 73 -7.24 0.33 6.21
N ALA A 74 -7.64 -0.51 7.17
CA ALA A 74 -9.04 -0.87 7.39
C ALA A 74 -9.91 0.36 7.66
N SER A 75 -9.46 1.28 8.52
CA SER A 75 -10.17 2.52 8.83
C SER A 75 -10.34 3.43 7.61
N ARG A 76 -9.31 3.54 6.76
CA ARG A 76 -9.40 4.32 5.50
C ARG A 76 -10.37 3.66 4.52
N PHE A 77 -10.33 2.35 4.44
CA PHE A 77 -11.20 1.56 3.56
C PHE A 77 -12.67 1.69 3.95
N GLU A 78 -13.02 1.54 5.23
CA GLU A 78 -14.38 1.75 5.75
C GLU A 78 -14.88 3.17 5.50
N ARG A 79 -14.08 4.20 5.84
CA ARG A 79 -14.45 5.60 5.60
C ARG A 79 -14.72 5.93 4.14
N SER A 80 -14.14 5.18 3.21
CA SER A 80 -14.41 5.32 1.78
C SER A 80 -15.70 4.63 1.30
N GLY A 81 -16.44 3.98 2.18
CA GLY A 81 -17.56 3.12 1.83
C GLY A 81 -17.13 1.88 1.05
N TYR A 82 -15.97 1.34 1.39
CA TYR A 82 -15.34 0.17 0.75
C TYR A 82 -14.93 0.38 -0.72
N GLN A 83 -14.67 1.64 -1.11
CA GLN A 83 -14.32 1.98 -2.50
C GLN A 83 -12.81 2.22 -2.70
N SER A 84 -12.10 2.71 -1.68
CA SER A 84 -10.69 3.04 -1.78
C SER A 84 -9.82 1.84 -1.44
N GLY A 85 -9.36 1.12 -2.46
CA GLY A 85 -8.34 0.08 -2.32
C GLY A 85 -6.92 0.65 -2.23
N CYS A 86 -5.92 -0.19 -2.52
CA CYS A 86 -4.54 0.24 -2.71
C CYS A 86 -4.50 1.36 -3.77
N PRO A 87 -3.73 2.41 -3.52
CA PRO A 87 -3.70 3.56 -4.42
C PRO A 87 -3.16 3.25 -5.82
N ILE A 88 -2.35 2.21 -5.96
CA ILE A 88 -1.71 1.85 -7.23
C ILE A 88 -2.11 0.49 -7.80
N ALA A 89 -2.69 -0.43 -7.02
CA ALA A 89 -2.98 -1.79 -7.47
C ALA A 89 -3.84 -1.85 -8.75
N THR A 90 -4.89 -1.01 -8.84
CA THR A 90 -5.72 -0.94 -10.04
C THR A 90 -4.94 -0.45 -11.26
N MET A 91 -4.04 0.52 -11.08
CA MET A 91 -3.20 1.04 -12.16
C MET A 91 -2.14 0.02 -12.58
N VAL A 92 -1.57 -0.74 -11.65
CA VAL A 92 -0.64 -1.85 -11.97
C VAL A 92 -1.29 -2.84 -12.94
N LEU A 93 -2.51 -3.30 -12.62
CA LEU A 93 -3.23 -4.27 -13.45
C LEU A 93 -3.58 -3.72 -14.84
N GLU A 94 -3.80 -2.41 -14.97
CA GLU A 94 -4.18 -1.78 -16.23
C GLU A 94 -2.98 -1.36 -17.09
N LEU A 95 -1.88 -0.94 -16.49
CA LEU A 95 -0.77 -0.27 -17.19
C LEU A 95 0.50 -1.13 -17.30
N ALA A 96 0.85 -1.91 -16.26
CA ALA A 96 2.11 -2.65 -16.28
C ALA A 96 2.21 -3.67 -17.44
N PRO A 97 1.15 -4.39 -17.84
CA PRO A 97 1.26 -5.38 -18.91
C PRO A 97 1.61 -4.81 -20.30
N GLY A 98 1.41 -3.53 -20.51
CA GLY A 98 1.61 -2.92 -21.84
C GLY A 98 2.56 -1.71 -21.83
N ASN A 99 3.17 -1.39 -20.69
CA ASN A 99 4.01 -0.19 -20.56
C ASN A 99 5.17 -0.42 -19.58
N GLU A 100 6.36 -0.59 -20.12
CA GLU A 100 7.58 -0.89 -19.36
C GLU A 100 8.00 0.24 -18.41
N GLU A 101 7.75 1.50 -18.80
CA GLU A 101 8.05 2.66 -17.94
C GLU A 101 7.18 2.62 -16.68
N PHE A 102 5.87 2.44 -16.81
CA PHE A 102 4.98 2.31 -15.67
C PHE A 102 5.28 1.07 -14.84
N SER A 103 5.64 -0.05 -15.47
CA SER A 103 6.05 -1.26 -14.75
C SER A 103 7.24 -0.99 -13.84
N THR A 104 8.26 -0.29 -14.34
CA THR A 104 9.44 0.14 -13.57
C THR A 104 9.09 1.08 -12.42
N GLU A 105 8.19 2.04 -12.66
CA GLU A 105 7.72 2.97 -11.63
C GLU A 105 6.97 2.24 -10.51
N PHE A 106 6.08 1.31 -10.83
CA PHE A 106 5.37 0.50 -9.84
C PHE A 106 6.31 -0.38 -9.02
N ASP A 107 7.26 -1.06 -9.69
CA ASP A 107 8.25 -1.89 -8.99
C ASP A 107 9.08 -1.06 -8.02
N SER A 108 9.49 0.14 -8.42
CA SER A 108 10.20 1.09 -7.56
C SER A 108 9.39 1.45 -6.31
N VAL A 109 8.09 1.75 -6.45
CA VAL A 109 7.24 2.08 -5.30
C VAL A 109 7.05 0.88 -4.37
N PHE A 110 6.80 -0.31 -4.92
CA PHE A 110 6.71 -1.52 -4.11
C PHE A 110 8.03 -1.87 -3.41
N ALA A 111 9.17 -1.64 -4.06
CA ALA A 111 10.48 -1.80 -3.44
C ALA A 111 10.68 -0.84 -2.25
N ARG A 112 10.26 0.43 -2.38
CA ARG A 112 10.28 1.42 -1.29
C ARG A 112 9.42 0.98 -0.11
N TRP A 113 8.19 0.55 -0.34
CA TRP A 113 7.29 0.06 0.72
C TRP A 113 7.87 -1.15 1.44
N ARG A 114 8.44 -2.09 0.68
CA ARG A 114 9.12 -3.25 1.26
C ARG A 114 10.32 -2.82 2.10
N ALA A 115 11.14 -1.89 1.62
CA ALA A 115 12.28 -1.36 2.36
C ALA A 115 11.85 -0.66 3.65
N ALA A 116 10.77 0.12 3.63
CA ALA A 116 10.20 0.76 4.82
C ALA A 116 9.76 -0.26 5.87
N LEU A 117 9.10 -1.36 5.45
CA LEU A 117 8.72 -2.45 6.35
C LEU A 117 9.95 -3.16 6.94
N VAL A 118 10.96 -3.48 6.11
CA VAL A 118 12.20 -4.10 6.59
C VAL A 118 12.86 -3.23 7.65
N SER A 119 13.07 -1.95 7.36
CA SER A 119 13.67 -0.98 8.29
C SER A 119 12.86 -0.81 9.57
N SER A 120 11.56 -1.09 9.53
CA SER A 120 10.69 -1.04 10.72
C SER A 120 10.69 -2.35 11.51
N PHE A 121 10.92 -3.49 10.86
CA PHE A 121 10.97 -4.81 11.51
C PHE A 121 12.30 -5.08 12.22
N GLU A 122 13.42 -4.65 11.66
CA GLU A 122 14.75 -4.91 12.23
C GLU A 122 14.91 -4.37 13.66
N PRO A 123 14.53 -3.11 13.99
CA PRO A 123 14.58 -2.61 15.36
C PRO A 123 13.67 -3.34 16.34
N LEU A 124 12.67 -4.07 15.83
CA LEU A 124 11.74 -4.89 16.61
C LEU A 124 12.25 -6.33 16.84
N GLY A 125 13.52 -6.59 16.51
CA GLY A 125 14.21 -7.84 16.83
C GLY A 125 14.20 -8.89 15.71
N LEU A 126 13.80 -8.56 14.49
CA LEU A 126 13.91 -9.48 13.36
C LEU A 126 15.28 -9.39 12.69
N ALA A 127 15.90 -10.54 12.41
CA ALA A 127 17.08 -10.60 11.57
C ALA A 127 16.77 -10.09 10.14
N PRO A 128 17.74 -9.46 9.44
CA PRO A 128 17.51 -8.82 8.13
C PRO A 128 16.85 -9.73 7.09
N GLU A 129 17.29 -10.96 6.99
CA GLU A 129 16.74 -11.95 6.05
C GLU A 129 15.28 -12.27 6.37
N ARG A 130 14.96 -12.36 7.65
CA ARG A 130 13.60 -12.62 8.12
C ARG A 130 12.70 -11.41 7.93
N ALA A 131 13.20 -10.21 8.24
CA ALA A 131 12.50 -8.95 8.00
C ALA A 131 12.13 -8.80 6.51
N ALA A 132 13.04 -9.13 5.59
CA ALA A 132 12.78 -9.10 4.16
C ALA A 132 11.67 -10.05 3.72
N VAL A 133 11.67 -11.30 4.22
CA VAL A 133 10.61 -12.29 3.94
C VAL A 133 9.27 -11.83 4.48
N LEU A 134 9.23 -11.37 5.73
CA LEU A 134 7.99 -10.92 6.38
C LEU A 134 7.45 -9.62 5.77
N ALA A 135 8.32 -8.71 5.31
CA ALA A 135 7.90 -7.52 4.58
C ALA A 135 7.17 -7.89 3.28
N GLY A 136 7.73 -8.80 2.48
CA GLY A 136 7.09 -9.30 1.27
C GLY A 136 5.76 -10.02 1.55
N LEU A 137 5.72 -10.87 2.57
CA LEU A 137 4.49 -11.56 2.99
C LEU A 137 3.42 -10.58 3.46
N THR A 138 3.80 -9.59 4.28
CA THR A 138 2.88 -8.55 4.80
C THR A 138 2.25 -7.77 3.64
N MET A 139 3.05 -7.29 2.70
CA MET A 139 2.54 -6.58 1.52
C MET A 139 1.56 -7.44 0.73
N SER A 140 1.95 -8.65 0.37
CA SER A 140 1.13 -9.54 -0.46
C SER A 140 -0.17 -9.94 0.25
N ALA A 141 -0.12 -10.21 1.55
CA ALA A 141 -1.29 -10.57 2.35
C ALA A 141 -2.27 -9.40 2.49
N LEU A 142 -1.80 -8.20 2.81
CA LEU A 142 -2.64 -7.03 2.96
C LEU A 142 -3.26 -6.58 1.63
N GLU A 143 -2.51 -6.63 0.52
CA GLU A 143 -3.04 -6.34 -0.82
C GLU A 143 -4.13 -7.34 -1.22
N GLY A 144 -3.90 -8.64 -1.04
CA GLY A 144 -4.90 -9.67 -1.30
C GLY A 144 -6.15 -9.51 -0.44
N ALA A 145 -5.96 -9.28 0.86
CA ALA A 145 -7.05 -9.06 1.79
C ALA A 145 -7.88 -7.81 1.45
N LEU A 146 -7.24 -6.74 0.97
CA LEU A 146 -7.91 -5.52 0.55
C LEU A 146 -8.82 -5.76 -0.67
N ILE A 147 -8.37 -6.56 -1.64
CA ILE A 147 -9.17 -6.97 -2.81
C ILE A 147 -10.38 -7.78 -2.36
N LEU A 148 -10.19 -8.77 -1.49
CA LEU A 148 -11.27 -9.61 -0.97
C LEU A 148 -12.28 -8.80 -0.15
N SER A 149 -11.79 -7.89 0.69
CA SER A 149 -12.62 -6.98 1.48
C SER A 149 -13.47 -6.05 0.60
N ARG A 150 -12.91 -5.57 -0.51
CA ARG A 150 -13.63 -4.75 -1.49
C ARG A 150 -14.78 -5.53 -2.14
N ALA A 151 -14.54 -6.79 -2.51
CA ALA A 151 -15.57 -7.67 -3.07
C ALA A 151 -16.68 -7.97 -2.04
N ALA A 152 -16.30 -8.23 -0.79
CA ALA A 152 -17.23 -8.51 0.31
C ALA A 152 -17.95 -7.26 0.86
N ARG A 153 -17.48 -6.04 0.53
CA ARG A 153 -17.89 -4.78 1.17
C ARG A 153 -17.83 -4.86 2.70
N SER A 154 -16.77 -5.45 3.21
CA SER A 154 -16.55 -5.74 4.65
C SER A 154 -15.05 -5.72 4.94
N THR A 155 -14.66 -5.38 6.16
CA THR A 155 -13.30 -5.50 6.65
C THR A 155 -12.98 -6.88 7.20
N GLU A 156 -13.93 -7.80 7.24
CA GLU A 156 -13.75 -9.14 7.79
C GLU A 156 -12.60 -9.91 7.11
N PRO A 157 -12.50 -10.02 5.75
CA PRO A 157 -11.37 -10.69 5.13
C PRO A 157 -10.02 -10.05 5.47
N PHE A 158 -9.99 -8.74 5.63
CA PHE A 158 -8.79 -8.00 6.00
C PHE A 158 -8.37 -8.33 7.44
N ASN A 159 -9.30 -8.31 8.38
CA ASN A 159 -9.05 -8.61 9.79
C ASN A 159 -8.59 -10.07 9.97
N THR A 160 -9.27 -11.02 9.34
CA THR A 160 -8.91 -12.45 9.40
C THR A 160 -7.51 -12.70 8.86
N THR A 161 -7.17 -12.10 7.71
CA THR A 161 -5.82 -12.22 7.12
C THR A 161 -4.76 -11.60 8.05
N THR A 162 -5.06 -10.45 8.64
CA THR A 162 -4.14 -9.77 9.58
C THR A 162 -3.84 -10.63 10.80
N GLU A 163 -4.85 -11.22 11.43
CA GLU A 163 -4.65 -12.09 12.60
C GLU A 163 -3.85 -13.35 12.24
N ALA A 164 -4.12 -13.97 11.10
CA ALA A 164 -3.35 -15.11 10.63
C ALA A 164 -1.87 -14.74 10.34
N LEU A 165 -1.63 -13.57 9.76
CA LEU A 165 -0.30 -13.06 9.51
C LEU A 165 0.47 -12.80 10.82
N ILE A 166 -0.16 -12.16 11.80
CA ILE A 166 0.43 -11.91 13.12
C ILE A 166 0.79 -13.24 13.81
N SER A 167 -0.12 -14.20 13.79
CA SER A 167 0.14 -15.52 14.35
C SER A 167 1.35 -16.19 13.70
N ALA A 168 1.51 -16.10 12.39
CA ALA A 168 2.67 -16.62 11.68
C ALA A 168 3.98 -15.90 12.05
N ILE A 169 3.93 -14.59 12.29
CA ILE A 169 5.06 -13.78 12.75
C ILE A 169 5.49 -14.20 14.16
N ASP A 170 4.56 -14.29 15.08
CA ASP A 170 4.82 -14.62 16.51
C ASP A 170 5.39 -16.04 16.67
N HIS A 171 4.84 -17.02 15.96
CA HIS A 171 5.40 -18.38 15.95
C HIS A 171 6.83 -18.44 15.40
N SER A 172 7.12 -17.59 14.43
CA SER A 172 8.45 -17.51 13.84
C SER A 172 9.48 -16.83 14.74
N ALA A 173 9.06 -15.87 15.54
CA ALA A 173 9.92 -15.21 16.53
C ALA A 173 10.26 -16.15 17.68
N ALA A 174 9.30 -16.95 18.13
CA ALA A 174 9.50 -17.95 19.19
C ALA A 174 10.43 -19.11 18.80
N SER A 175 10.62 -19.36 17.50
CA SER A 175 11.44 -20.43 16.95
C SER A 175 12.90 -20.03 16.70
N GLN A 176 13.30 -18.79 16.96
CA GLN A 176 14.70 -18.37 16.88
C GLN A 176 15.45 -18.84 18.14
N PRO A 177 16.56 -19.63 17.98
CA PRO A 177 17.41 -19.90 19.12
C PRO A 177 18.00 -18.56 19.62
N ALA A 178 18.00 -18.37 20.95
CA ALA A 178 18.63 -17.21 21.56
C ALA A 178 20.07 -17.09 21.00
N ALA A 179 20.43 -15.91 20.52
CA ALA A 179 21.80 -15.66 20.08
C ALA A 179 22.75 -15.94 21.25
N PRO A 180 23.91 -16.60 20.98
CA PRO A 180 24.87 -16.97 22.01
C PRO A 180 25.50 -15.76 22.72
#